data_31487df3ee400079ca02f6460061e367
#
_entry.id   31487df3ee400079ca02f6460061e367
#
_cell.length_a   1.000
_cell.length_b   1.000
_cell.length_c   1.000
_cell.angle_alpha   90.00
_cell.angle_beta   90.00
_cell.angle_gamma   90.00
#
_symmetry.space_group_name_H-M   'P 1'
#
loop_
_entity.id
_entity.type
_entity.pdbx_description
1 polymer ?
#
loop_
_entity_poly.entity_id
_entity_poly.type
_entity_poly.pdbx_seq_one_letter_code
_entity_poly.pdbx_strand_id
1 'polypeptide(L)'
;MCIRDSIVADERFTWFFDTFNDQRSAYFMEVNPNALRTDGLITTGQGQSINLNWDGIWDAKAEITDIGWMTEVKIPFRTFNFDPESDTWGVNFMRVIRRKSETVLWTGYQRNQGIERPQDGGLLTGLNGMSQGLGLEVVPFGILTGSEQNLTNGKDTDSDIDGGLDINYSITPSLKASLTFNTDFAEAEVDQRIVNLTRFAVQFPEQRDFFLEGSNIYQFAPASGVNPYFSRRIGLNEGQPIPITYGARLLGNTGPYNLALLHVRTGELGEISPENFSVARVKRNIGSESTVGVVYTRRATEGSGNVEDFTLQDRHTFGTDLELGTSTFLGDKNLQFQAFFVFHNAQFEESTTDFWDRSSRGFRLNYPNDPWAAHVSYREFGNAYNPAVGFAPRNAFRRLQPSFEYSPQFPGSDIIQQIDWELRFEHLMDLDFELLTQEVRLTLFDITFMSGDVISFDVARNYERLEFPFDIRRDNSIILPVDEYRTWTASGEIRTASYRKVSMGAEIETGGFWSGTQTQYGFDVSLRPLPGLELNPEYIRTYVDLAEGNFSTDLFRFEANIDFTNSLFFTTNIQFDNLSNLLGTNNRLRWIITPGSDLYLVYNHNWLEDEQFDRFRTLNRSGAIKVSYTHRF
;
A
#
# COMPACT_ATOMS: atom_id res chain seq x y z
N MET A 1 -4.53 10.76 -3.63
CA MET A 1 -4.19 10.33 -2.28
C MET A 1 -3.91 11.49 -1.31
N CYS A 2 -3.43 12.62 -1.78
CA CYS A 2 -2.94 13.73 -0.94
C CYS A 2 -3.94 14.51 -0.08
N ILE A 3 -5.23 14.45 -0.34
CA ILE A 3 -6.24 15.10 0.52
C ILE A 3 -6.48 14.27 1.79
N ARG A 4 -6.16 12.99 1.74
CA ARG A 4 -6.55 11.99 2.74
C ARG A 4 -5.62 11.96 3.94
N ASP A 5 -4.34 12.26 3.74
CA ASP A 5 -3.34 12.16 4.82
C ASP A 5 -3.41 13.34 5.80
N SER A 6 -3.79 14.54 5.33
CA SER A 6 -3.93 15.72 6.19
C SER A 6 -5.08 15.61 7.20
N ILE A 7 -6.16 14.87 6.88
CA ILE A 7 -7.30 14.70 7.78
C ILE A 7 -6.97 13.83 8.98
N VAL A 8 -6.08 12.85 8.85
CA VAL A 8 -5.74 11.90 9.93
C VAL A 8 -5.22 12.60 11.17
N ALA A 9 -4.55 13.73 11.03
CA ALA A 9 -4.03 14.53 12.15
C ALA A 9 -5.06 15.51 12.75
N ASP A 10 -6.19 15.77 12.10
CA ASP A 10 -7.20 16.75 12.49
C ASP A 10 -8.29 16.21 13.42
N GLU A 11 -9.07 17.12 14.04
CA GLU A 11 -10.40 16.76 14.56
C GLU A 11 -11.25 16.29 13.40
N ARG A 12 -11.94 15.16 13.56
CA ARG A 12 -12.72 14.59 12.47
C ARG A 12 -13.93 13.83 12.96
N PHE A 13 -14.90 13.71 12.08
CA PHE A 13 -16.07 12.88 12.24
C PHE A 13 -16.08 11.84 11.13
N THR A 14 -16.16 10.59 11.53
CA THR A 14 -16.05 9.41 10.66
C THR A 14 -17.32 8.59 10.78
N TRP A 15 -17.77 8.00 9.68
CA TRP A 15 -18.85 7.02 9.69
C TRP A 15 -18.63 5.97 8.62
N PHE A 16 -19.33 4.86 8.73
CA PHE A 16 -19.44 3.90 7.66
C PHE A 16 -20.90 3.55 7.36
N PHE A 17 -21.13 3.06 6.14
CA PHE A 17 -22.36 2.38 5.73
C PHE A 17 -22.04 0.99 5.21
N ASP A 18 -22.53 -0.06 5.88
CA ASP A 18 -22.60 -1.42 5.38
C ASP A 18 -23.92 -1.58 4.62
N THR A 19 -23.88 -1.28 3.33
CA THR A 19 -25.06 -1.17 2.45
C THR A 19 -25.66 -2.52 2.06
N PHE A 20 -24.97 -3.62 2.33
CA PHE A 20 -25.45 -4.99 2.17
C PHE A 20 -25.88 -5.62 3.49
N ASN A 21 -25.60 -4.95 4.62
CA ASN A 21 -25.78 -5.46 5.97
C ASN A 21 -25.17 -6.87 6.14
N ASP A 22 -24.00 -7.07 5.50
CA ASP A 22 -23.27 -8.34 5.50
C ASP A 22 -22.25 -8.44 6.63
N GLN A 23 -22.05 -7.34 7.38
CA GLN A 23 -21.12 -7.21 8.50
C GLN A 23 -19.65 -7.43 8.12
N ARG A 24 -19.29 -7.24 6.85
CA ARG A 24 -17.98 -7.56 6.29
C ARG A 24 -17.35 -6.44 5.50
N SER A 25 -18.17 -5.72 4.75
CA SER A 25 -17.74 -4.62 3.92
C SER A 25 -18.58 -3.38 4.21
N ALA A 26 -17.92 -2.23 4.19
CA ALA A 26 -18.61 -0.96 4.40
C ALA A 26 -17.92 0.17 3.64
N TYR A 27 -18.70 1.19 3.29
CA TYR A 27 -18.19 2.44 2.78
C TYR A 27 -17.80 3.34 3.93
N PHE A 28 -16.52 3.64 4.02
CA PHE A 28 -15.94 4.54 5.01
C PHE A 28 -15.99 5.97 4.51
N MET A 29 -16.37 6.90 5.36
CA MET A 29 -16.42 8.33 5.07
C MET A 29 -15.96 9.14 6.26
N GLU A 30 -15.23 10.22 6.00
CA GLU A 30 -14.66 11.07 7.03
C GLU A 30 -14.67 12.54 6.58
N VAL A 31 -14.92 13.45 7.53
CA VAL A 31 -14.91 14.90 7.29
C VAL A 31 -14.26 15.61 8.47
N ASN A 32 -13.50 16.69 8.19
CA ASN A 32 -12.95 17.56 9.19
C ASN A 32 -13.70 18.92 9.28
N PRO A 33 -13.39 19.81 10.25
CA PRO A 33 -14.04 21.12 10.39
C PRO A 33 -13.85 22.07 9.20
N ASN A 34 -12.93 21.78 8.28
CA ASN A 34 -12.70 22.56 7.06
C ASN A 34 -13.43 21.97 5.84
N ALA A 35 -14.33 20.99 6.05
CA ALA A 35 -15.02 20.22 5.00
C ALA A 35 -14.07 19.46 4.05
N LEU A 36 -12.82 19.20 4.45
CA LEU A 36 -11.99 18.23 3.75
C LEU A 36 -12.56 16.83 3.98
N ARG A 37 -12.49 16.00 2.95
CA ARG A 37 -13.18 14.72 2.89
C ARG A 37 -12.21 13.59 2.63
N THR A 38 -12.44 12.49 3.32
CA THR A 38 -11.80 11.20 3.01
C THR A 38 -12.88 10.14 2.90
N ASP A 39 -12.72 9.25 1.96
CA ASP A 39 -13.58 8.09 1.78
C ASP A 39 -12.76 6.83 1.48
N GLY A 40 -13.40 5.69 1.55
CA GLY A 40 -12.73 4.42 1.36
C GLY A 40 -13.67 3.23 1.51
N LEU A 41 -13.08 2.05 1.44
CA LEU A 41 -13.77 0.78 1.65
C LEU A 41 -13.17 0.06 2.84
N ILE A 42 -14.02 -0.31 3.80
CA ILE A 42 -13.68 -1.23 4.88
C ILE A 42 -13.91 -2.65 4.39
N THR A 43 -12.98 -3.56 4.68
CA THR A 43 -13.15 -5.00 4.50
C THR A 43 -12.63 -5.73 5.71
N THR A 44 -13.42 -6.69 6.22
CA THR A 44 -13.01 -7.54 7.33
C THR A 44 -12.17 -8.71 6.84
N GLY A 45 -11.17 -9.12 7.64
CA GLY A 45 -10.26 -10.23 7.37
C GLY A 45 -8.98 -10.10 8.18
N GLN A 46 -8.02 -10.99 7.96
CA GLN A 46 -6.66 -10.80 8.50
C GLN A 46 -5.96 -9.69 7.70
N GLY A 47 -5.90 -8.51 8.25
CA GLY A 47 -5.46 -7.29 7.61
C GLY A 47 -6.64 -6.34 7.42
N GLN A 48 -7.45 -6.19 8.47
CA GLN A 48 -8.44 -5.13 8.56
C GLN A 48 -7.79 -3.82 8.14
N SER A 49 -8.23 -3.29 7.02
CA SER A 49 -7.70 -2.03 6.49
C SER A 49 -8.79 -1.29 5.76
N ILE A 50 -8.74 0.02 5.90
CA ILE A 50 -9.53 0.91 5.09
C ILE A 50 -8.76 1.11 3.78
N ASN A 51 -9.33 0.66 2.67
CA ASN A 51 -8.81 1.01 1.36
C ASN A 51 -9.26 2.42 0.99
N LEU A 52 -8.41 3.40 1.23
CA LEU A 52 -8.67 4.81 0.95
C LEU A 52 -8.60 5.17 -0.54
N ASN A 53 -8.33 4.23 -1.43
CA ASN A 53 -8.25 4.48 -2.86
C ASN A 53 -9.62 4.45 -3.58
N TRP A 54 -10.68 4.10 -2.85
CA TRP A 54 -12.04 4.26 -3.37
C TRP A 54 -12.44 5.74 -3.27
N ASP A 55 -12.97 6.29 -4.34
CA ASP A 55 -13.40 7.69 -4.45
C ASP A 55 -14.90 7.74 -4.74
N GLY A 56 -15.66 8.17 -3.76
CA GLY A 56 -17.11 8.30 -3.83
C GLY A 56 -17.55 9.69 -4.27
N ILE A 57 -18.78 9.79 -4.80
CA ILE A 57 -19.37 11.07 -5.17
C ILE A 57 -20.25 11.57 -4.05
N TRP A 58 -19.75 12.51 -3.31
CA TRP A 58 -20.47 13.15 -2.23
C TRP A 58 -19.92 14.57 -1.99
N ASP A 59 -20.67 15.35 -1.26
CA ASP A 59 -20.28 16.72 -0.92
C ASP A 59 -20.50 16.98 0.57
N ALA A 60 -19.67 17.83 1.16
CA ALA A 60 -19.77 18.25 2.54
C ALA A 60 -19.54 19.74 2.68
N LYS A 61 -20.25 20.34 3.62
CA LYS A 61 -20.01 21.70 4.10
C LYS A 61 -19.84 21.66 5.60
N ALA A 62 -18.91 22.43 6.12
CA ALA A 62 -18.68 22.53 7.55
C ALA A 62 -18.62 24.00 7.99
N GLU A 63 -19.03 24.26 9.21
CA GLU A 63 -18.98 25.58 9.83
C GLU A 63 -18.51 25.45 11.28
N ILE A 64 -17.55 26.26 11.66
CA ILE A 64 -17.07 26.37 13.04
C ILE A 64 -17.92 27.44 13.75
N THR A 65 -18.49 27.05 14.89
CA THR A 65 -19.39 27.89 15.69
C THR A 65 -18.81 28.07 17.11
N ASP A 66 -19.40 28.93 17.90
CA ASP A 66 -18.98 29.19 19.29
C ASP A 66 -19.09 27.96 20.21
N ILE A 67 -19.94 26.98 19.85
CA ILE A 67 -20.18 25.78 20.63
C ILE A 67 -19.51 24.52 20.07
N GLY A 68 -18.86 24.61 18.91
CA GLY A 68 -18.21 23.49 18.22
C GLY A 68 -18.19 23.69 16.72
N TRP A 69 -18.24 22.60 15.98
CA TRP A 69 -18.38 22.65 14.53
C TRP A 69 -19.54 21.76 14.08
N MET A 70 -20.12 22.13 12.97
CA MET A 70 -21.24 21.42 12.35
C MET A 70 -20.87 21.04 10.93
N THR A 71 -21.35 19.91 10.46
CA THR A 71 -21.21 19.49 9.06
C THR A 71 -22.55 19.02 8.51
N GLU A 72 -22.77 19.36 7.24
CA GLU A 72 -23.87 18.85 6.45
C GLU A 72 -23.29 18.08 5.27
N VAL A 73 -23.74 16.85 5.09
CA VAL A 73 -23.19 15.91 4.10
C VAL A 73 -24.29 15.47 3.14
N LYS A 74 -24.01 15.55 1.84
CA LYS A 74 -24.90 15.11 0.78
C LYS A 74 -24.28 13.96 0.02
N ILE A 75 -24.89 12.77 0.10
CA ILE A 75 -24.43 11.56 -0.56
C ILE A 75 -25.54 11.03 -1.47
N PRO A 76 -25.41 11.09 -2.79
CA PRO A 76 -26.35 10.42 -3.70
C PRO A 76 -26.32 8.91 -3.51
N PHE A 77 -27.46 8.24 -3.51
CA PHE A 77 -27.50 6.75 -3.38
C PHE A 77 -26.69 6.04 -4.46
N ARG A 78 -26.58 6.61 -5.65
CA ARG A 78 -25.73 6.09 -6.74
C ARG A 78 -24.22 6.08 -6.42
N THR A 79 -23.80 6.68 -5.31
CA THR A 79 -22.41 6.61 -4.81
C THR A 79 -22.08 5.22 -4.31
N PHE A 80 -23.08 4.52 -3.82
CA PHE A 80 -22.92 3.21 -3.19
C PHE A 80 -23.46 2.08 -4.07
N ASN A 81 -22.84 0.93 -3.96
CA ASN A 81 -23.47 -0.32 -4.30
C ASN A 81 -24.23 -0.81 -3.07
N PHE A 82 -25.46 -1.27 -3.21
CA PHE A 82 -26.31 -1.69 -2.09
C PHE A 82 -27.28 -2.79 -2.52
N ASP A 83 -27.87 -3.48 -1.55
CA ASP A 83 -28.97 -4.42 -1.82
C ASP A 83 -30.28 -3.63 -2.00
N PRO A 84 -30.89 -3.61 -3.19
CA PRO A 84 -32.10 -2.86 -3.46
C PRO A 84 -33.35 -3.43 -2.76
N GLU A 85 -33.30 -4.67 -2.32
CA GLU A 85 -34.38 -5.34 -1.60
C GLU A 85 -34.30 -5.09 -0.09
N SER A 86 -33.18 -4.59 0.41
CA SER A 86 -32.98 -4.29 1.83
C SER A 86 -33.38 -2.85 2.15
N ASP A 87 -34.19 -2.67 3.18
CA ASP A 87 -34.50 -1.36 3.77
C ASP A 87 -33.59 -0.97 4.96
N THR A 88 -32.55 -1.78 5.19
CA THR A 88 -31.68 -1.69 6.37
C THR A 88 -30.22 -1.77 6.00
N TRP A 89 -29.43 -0.81 6.47
CA TRP A 89 -27.97 -0.79 6.37
C TRP A 89 -27.32 -0.89 7.76
N GLY A 90 -26.12 -1.45 7.83
CA GLY A 90 -25.24 -1.27 8.97
C GLY A 90 -24.65 0.14 9.00
N VAL A 91 -24.47 0.71 10.20
CA VAL A 91 -23.91 2.05 10.36
C VAL A 91 -23.13 2.16 11.68
N ASN A 92 -22.05 2.91 11.67
CA ASN A 92 -21.37 3.32 12.90
C ASN A 92 -20.83 4.75 12.75
N PHE A 93 -20.56 5.38 13.89
CA PHE A 93 -20.05 6.75 13.97
C PHE A 93 -18.86 6.80 14.91
N MET A 94 -17.84 7.54 14.52
CA MET A 94 -16.66 7.81 15.33
C MET A 94 -16.34 9.31 15.28
N ARG A 95 -15.94 9.85 16.42
CA ARG A 95 -15.42 11.19 16.52
C ARG A 95 -14.04 11.18 17.15
N VAL A 96 -13.08 11.83 16.51
CA VAL A 96 -11.75 12.08 17.07
C VAL A 96 -11.68 13.51 17.59
N ILE A 97 -11.39 13.65 18.88
CA ILE A 97 -11.28 14.93 19.58
C ILE A 97 -9.80 15.16 19.91
N ARG A 98 -9.08 15.79 19.00
CA ARG A 98 -7.61 15.94 19.08
C ARG A 98 -7.12 16.68 20.33
N ARG A 99 -7.78 17.79 20.70
CA ARG A 99 -7.43 18.55 21.91
C ARG A 99 -7.46 17.74 23.21
N LYS A 100 -8.20 16.61 23.22
CA LYS A 100 -8.34 15.71 24.37
C LYS A 100 -7.56 14.41 24.20
N SER A 101 -7.01 14.14 23.01
CA SER A 101 -6.48 12.82 22.61
C SER A 101 -7.52 11.71 22.80
N GLU A 102 -8.79 11.98 22.44
CA GLU A 102 -9.93 11.12 22.71
C GLU A 102 -10.58 10.70 21.41
N THR A 103 -10.88 9.41 21.30
CA THR A 103 -11.70 8.83 20.22
C THR A 103 -12.97 8.27 20.81
N VAL A 104 -14.12 8.70 20.29
CA VAL A 104 -15.45 8.27 20.76
C VAL A 104 -16.13 7.54 19.62
N LEU A 105 -16.58 6.31 19.87
CA LEU A 105 -17.41 5.53 18.95
C LEU A 105 -18.82 5.41 19.49
N TRP A 106 -19.79 5.34 18.58
CA TRP A 106 -21.18 5.10 18.95
C TRP A 106 -21.38 3.64 19.41
N THR A 107 -20.78 2.69 18.65
CA THR A 107 -20.75 1.26 19.01
C THR A 107 -19.33 0.73 18.80
N GLY A 108 -19.02 -0.46 19.36
CA GLY A 108 -17.70 -1.07 19.14
C GLY A 108 -16.53 -0.28 19.75
N TYR A 109 -16.72 0.25 20.97
CA TYR A 109 -15.74 1.10 21.66
C TYR A 109 -14.71 0.31 22.49
N GLN A 110 -14.82 -1.01 22.55
CA GLN A 110 -13.81 -1.83 23.21
C GLN A 110 -12.51 -1.86 22.38
N ARG A 111 -11.38 -2.07 23.05
CA ARG A 111 -10.07 -1.97 22.41
C ARG A 111 -9.85 -2.92 21.21
N ASN A 112 -10.44 -4.11 21.24
CA ASN A 112 -10.42 -5.08 20.16
C ASN A 112 -11.51 -4.87 19.09
N GLN A 113 -12.22 -3.74 19.16
CA GLN A 113 -13.28 -3.30 18.25
C GLN A 113 -12.86 -1.96 17.60
N GLY A 114 -13.70 -1.38 16.77
CA GLY A 114 -13.40 -0.09 16.15
C GLY A 114 -14.27 0.21 14.95
N ILE A 115 -14.05 1.37 14.36
CA ILE A 115 -14.80 1.81 13.16
C ILE A 115 -14.54 0.89 11.94
N GLU A 116 -13.43 0.16 11.93
CA GLU A 116 -13.07 -0.76 10.84
C GLU A 116 -13.79 -2.11 10.92
N ARG A 117 -14.70 -2.27 11.85
CA ARG A 117 -15.41 -3.53 12.11
C ARG A 117 -16.91 -3.37 11.88
N PRO A 118 -17.42 -3.61 10.66
CA PRO A 118 -18.84 -3.50 10.35
C PRO A 118 -19.74 -4.35 11.24
N GLN A 119 -19.25 -5.52 11.69
CA GLN A 119 -19.98 -6.40 12.60
C GLN A 119 -20.32 -5.77 13.98
N ASP A 120 -19.57 -4.74 14.39
CA ASP A 120 -19.80 -4.04 15.65
C ASP A 120 -20.71 -2.80 15.47
N GLY A 121 -21.22 -2.56 14.26
CA GLY A 121 -22.10 -1.46 13.92
C GLY A 121 -23.53 -1.61 14.44
N GLY A 122 -24.26 -0.50 14.46
CA GLY A 122 -25.70 -0.45 14.64
C GLY A 122 -26.45 -0.53 13.30
N LEU A 123 -27.75 -0.30 13.30
CA LEU A 123 -28.60 -0.42 12.11
C LEU A 123 -29.28 0.93 11.77
N LEU A 124 -29.25 1.28 10.49
CA LEU A 124 -30.02 2.35 9.87
C LEU A 124 -31.18 1.71 9.09
N THR A 125 -32.41 1.94 9.52
CA THR A 125 -33.63 1.30 8.98
C THR A 125 -34.54 2.30 8.26
N GLY A 126 -35.46 1.79 7.45
CA GLY A 126 -36.44 2.60 6.75
C GLY A 126 -35.98 3.19 5.41
N LEU A 127 -34.95 2.62 4.84
CA LEU A 127 -34.39 3.03 3.54
C LEU A 127 -35.21 2.44 2.38
N ASN A 128 -36.33 3.07 2.06
CA ASN A 128 -37.22 2.58 1.01
C ASN A 128 -37.11 3.43 -0.27
N GLY A 129 -37.27 2.79 -1.42
CA GLY A 129 -37.33 3.47 -2.72
C GLY A 129 -36.00 4.00 -3.24
N MET A 130 -34.89 3.43 -2.78
CA MET A 130 -33.55 3.77 -3.26
C MET A 130 -33.35 3.25 -4.69
N SER A 131 -32.67 4.04 -5.53
CA SER A 131 -32.32 3.69 -6.90
C SER A 131 -30.91 4.17 -7.25
N GLN A 132 -30.15 3.31 -7.92
CA GLN A 132 -28.82 3.65 -8.48
C GLN A 132 -28.88 4.37 -9.84
N GLY A 133 -30.06 4.54 -10.44
CA GLY A 133 -30.18 4.97 -11.84
C GLY A 133 -29.84 3.84 -12.81
N LEU A 134 -29.34 4.16 -14.02
CA LEU A 134 -28.92 3.15 -15.00
C LEU A 134 -27.60 2.47 -14.63
N GLY A 135 -26.86 3.03 -13.67
CA GLY A 135 -25.56 2.48 -13.24
C GLY A 135 -24.47 2.55 -14.31
N LEU A 136 -24.67 3.36 -15.36
CA LEU A 136 -23.68 3.55 -16.44
C LEU A 136 -22.95 4.87 -16.24
N GLU A 137 -21.63 4.80 -16.23
CA GLU A 137 -20.74 5.94 -16.16
C GLU A 137 -19.74 5.87 -17.31
N VAL A 138 -19.53 6.98 -17.98
CA VAL A 138 -18.59 7.12 -19.09
C VAL A 138 -17.65 8.27 -18.80
N VAL A 139 -16.33 8.00 -18.83
CA VAL A 139 -15.29 8.95 -18.47
C VAL A 139 -14.29 9.08 -19.62
N PRO A 140 -14.58 9.92 -20.64
CA PRO A 140 -13.56 10.30 -21.61
C PRO A 140 -12.50 11.18 -20.94
N PHE A 141 -11.25 11.02 -21.37
CA PHE A 141 -10.17 11.91 -20.98
C PHE A 141 -9.29 12.27 -22.17
N GLY A 142 -8.64 13.42 -22.06
CA GLY A 142 -7.61 13.87 -22.99
C GLY A 142 -6.36 14.27 -22.22
N ILE A 143 -5.21 13.99 -22.80
CA ILE A 143 -3.92 14.31 -22.22
C ILE A 143 -3.01 14.95 -23.25
N LEU A 144 -2.29 15.98 -22.82
CA LEU A 144 -1.15 16.58 -23.52
C LEU A 144 0.09 16.33 -22.70
N THR A 145 1.07 15.66 -23.28
CA THR A 145 2.35 15.38 -22.65
C THR A 145 3.50 16.08 -23.38
N GLY A 146 4.54 16.40 -22.65
CA GLY A 146 5.80 16.88 -23.20
C GLY A 146 6.96 16.39 -22.35
N SER A 147 8.00 15.92 -22.97
CA SER A 147 9.20 15.43 -22.28
C SER A 147 10.48 15.94 -22.95
N GLU A 148 11.52 16.11 -22.15
CA GLU A 148 12.87 16.38 -22.58
C GLU A 148 13.83 15.45 -21.83
N GLN A 149 14.66 14.74 -22.57
CA GLN A 149 15.73 13.91 -22.02
C GLN A 149 17.07 14.39 -22.53
N ASN A 150 18.00 14.63 -21.61
CA ASN A 150 19.37 15.00 -21.96
C ASN A 150 20.21 13.73 -22.08
N LEU A 151 20.51 13.34 -23.32
CA LEU A 151 21.39 12.23 -23.65
C LEU A 151 22.84 12.73 -23.80
N THR A 152 23.78 11.78 -23.76
CA THR A 152 25.22 12.10 -23.97
C THR A 152 25.48 12.78 -25.30
N ASN A 153 24.64 12.52 -26.31
CA ASN A 153 24.81 13.02 -27.70
C ASN A 153 23.84 14.17 -28.06
N GLY A 154 23.13 14.76 -27.09
CA GLY A 154 22.20 15.86 -27.35
C GLY A 154 20.94 15.79 -26.52
N LYS A 155 19.99 16.68 -26.85
CA LYS A 155 18.65 16.69 -26.22
C LYS A 155 17.68 15.96 -27.13
N ASP A 156 16.90 15.09 -26.53
CA ASP A 156 15.70 14.49 -27.14
C ASP A 156 14.47 15.16 -26.53
N THR A 157 13.55 15.61 -27.39
CA THR A 157 12.30 16.25 -26.97
C THR A 157 11.14 15.61 -27.68
N ASP A 158 10.15 15.19 -26.91
CA ASP A 158 8.93 14.58 -27.41
C ASP A 158 7.70 15.33 -26.88
N SER A 159 6.63 15.36 -27.69
CA SER A 159 5.34 15.89 -27.27
C SER A 159 4.23 15.12 -27.94
N ASP A 160 3.24 14.73 -27.19
CA ASP A 160 2.13 13.91 -27.66
C ASP A 160 0.79 14.44 -27.15
N ILE A 161 -0.27 14.21 -27.96
CA ILE A 161 -1.66 14.47 -27.60
C ILE A 161 -2.38 13.14 -27.72
N ASP A 162 -2.89 12.65 -26.62
CA ASP A 162 -3.57 11.38 -26.55
C ASP A 162 -4.90 11.49 -25.81
N GLY A 163 -5.70 10.43 -25.86
CA GLY A 163 -6.97 10.36 -25.17
C GLY A 163 -7.44 8.94 -24.98
N GLY A 164 -8.23 8.73 -23.98
CA GLY A 164 -8.76 7.43 -23.63
C GLY A 164 -10.20 7.51 -23.13
N LEU A 165 -10.71 6.37 -22.77
CA LEU A 165 -12.10 6.21 -22.38
C LEU A 165 -12.23 5.14 -21.31
N ASP A 166 -12.85 5.49 -20.17
CA ASP A 166 -13.30 4.54 -19.18
C ASP A 166 -14.81 4.41 -19.20
N ILE A 167 -15.29 3.17 -19.16
CA ILE A 167 -16.72 2.85 -19.10
C ILE A 167 -16.95 1.98 -17.89
N ASN A 168 -17.77 2.43 -16.96
CA ASN A 168 -18.16 1.70 -15.78
C ASN A 168 -19.65 1.37 -15.85
N TYR A 169 -20.00 0.12 -15.63
CA TYR A 169 -21.38 -0.33 -15.64
C TYR A 169 -21.68 -1.22 -14.42
N SER A 170 -22.63 -0.81 -13.62
CA SER A 170 -23.15 -1.62 -12.51
C SER A 170 -24.14 -2.64 -13.09
N ILE A 171 -23.66 -3.87 -13.38
CA ILE A 171 -24.49 -4.98 -13.86
C ILE A 171 -25.60 -5.28 -12.86
N THR A 172 -25.23 -5.30 -11.59
CA THR A 172 -26.15 -5.26 -10.45
C THR A 172 -25.63 -4.20 -9.48
N PRO A 173 -26.41 -3.78 -8.50
CA PRO A 173 -25.91 -2.85 -7.47
C PRO A 173 -24.62 -3.31 -6.78
N SER A 174 -24.35 -4.61 -6.74
CA SER A 174 -23.19 -5.23 -6.09
C SER A 174 -22.10 -5.72 -7.04
N LEU A 175 -22.29 -5.65 -8.35
CA LEU A 175 -21.36 -6.16 -9.35
C LEU A 175 -21.11 -5.10 -10.44
N LYS A 176 -19.90 -4.56 -10.49
CA LYS A 176 -19.46 -3.52 -11.42
C LYS A 176 -18.51 -4.10 -12.48
N ALA A 177 -18.82 -3.85 -13.74
CA ALA A 177 -17.91 -4.06 -14.87
C ALA A 177 -17.25 -2.73 -15.25
N SER A 178 -15.95 -2.74 -15.52
CA SER A 178 -15.19 -1.59 -15.99
C SER A 178 -14.41 -1.96 -17.24
N LEU A 179 -14.45 -1.10 -18.24
CA LEU A 179 -13.64 -1.20 -19.47
C LEU A 179 -12.82 0.08 -19.57
N THR A 180 -11.54 -0.05 -19.85
CA THR A 180 -10.65 1.08 -20.09
C THR A 180 -9.93 0.90 -21.43
N PHE A 181 -9.79 1.97 -22.16
CA PHE A 181 -9.09 2.01 -23.43
C PHE A 181 -8.05 3.11 -23.41
N ASN A 182 -6.82 2.77 -23.83
CA ASN A 182 -5.68 3.67 -23.90
C ASN A 182 -5.41 4.40 -22.58
N THR A 183 -5.32 3.63 -21.49
CA THR A 183 -5.21 4.14 -20.12
C THR A 183 -3.90 4.87 -19.91
N ASP A 184 -3.96 6.10 -19.39
CA ASP A 184 -2.82 6.88 -18.96
C ASP A 184 -2.82 7.07 -17.44
N PHE A 185 -1.63 7.17 -16.86
CA PHE A 185 -1.40 7.30 -15.43
C PHE A 185 -0.55 8.51 -15.06
N ALA A 186 -0.65 9.60 -15.85
CA ALA A 186 0.12 10.82 -15.59
C ALA A 186 -0.18 11.46 -14.23
N GLU A 187 -1.39 11.22 -13.69
CA GLU A 187 -1.81 11.67 -12.36
C GLU A 187 -1.25 10.84 -11.21
N ALA A 188 -0.72 9.64 -11.47
CA ALA A 188 -0.18 8.79 -10.43
C ALA A 188 0.99 9.45 -9.68
N GLU A 189 1.07 9.21 -8.39
CA GLU A 189 2.16 9.72 -7.57
C GLU A 189 3.48 9.01 -7.91
N VAL A 190 4.58 9.73 -7.72
CA VAL A 190 5.92 9.15 -7.87
C VAL A 190 6.27 8.37 -6.61
N ASP A 191 6.89 7.20 -6.81
CA ASP A 191 7.37 6.38 -5.70
C ASP A 191 8.39 7.14 -4.84
N GLN A 192 8.29 6.92 -3.53
CA GLN A 192 9.29 7.43 -2.60
C GLN A 192 10.64 6.76 -2.85
N ARG A 193 11.70 7.56 -2.91
CA ARG A 193 13.06 7.03 -3.00
C ARG A 193 13.44 6.29 -1.75
N ILE A 194 14.14 5.17 -1.92
CA ILE A 194 14.67 4.35 -0.85
C ILE A 194 16.12 4.03 -1.18
N VAL A 195 17.02 4.29 -0.25
CA VAL A 195 18.38 3.79 -0.33
C VAL A 195 18.38 2.34 0.10
N ASN A 196 18.42 1.42 -0.88
CA ASN A 196 18.33 0.00 -0.62
C ASN A 196 19.72 -0.64 -0.50
N LEU A 197 20.19 -0.82 0.73
CA LEU A 197 21.44 -1.50 1.07
C LEU A 197 21.23 -3.02 1.30
N THR A 198 20.06 -3.54 0.95
CA THR A 198 19.78 -4.98 1.01
C THR A 198 19.93 -5.63 -0.37
N ARG A 199 20.09 -6.93 -0.40
CA ARG A 199 20.16 -7.74 -1.64
C ARG A 199 18.79 -8.00 -2.30
N PHE A 200 17.70 -7.59 -1.64
CA PHE A 200 16.34 -7.90 -2.08
C PHE A 200 15.71 -6.71 -2.81
N ALA A 201 14.85 -7.03 -3.78
CA ALA A 201 14.08 -6.00 -4.48
C ALA A 201 13.04 -5.36 -3.54
N VAL A 202 12.87 -4.05 -3.69
CA VAL A 202 11.85 -3.29 -2.95
C VAL A 202 10.51 -3.44 -3.66
N GLN A 203 9.46 -3.67 -2.88
CA GLN A 203 8.08 -3.67 -3.36
C GLN A 203 7.45 -2.30 -3.11
N PHE A 204 7.18 -1.55 -4.18
CA PHE A 204 6.47 -0.28 -4.09
C PHE A 204 4.95 -0.51 -4.11
N PRO A 205 4.17 0.28 -3.37
CA PRO A 205 2.71 0.21 -3.40
C PRO A 205 2.16 0.62 -4.77
N GLU A 206 0.97 0.13 -5.12
CA GLU A 206 0.26 0.59 -6.32
C GLU A 206 -0.25 2.03 -6.14
N GLN A 207 -0.15 2.84 -7.19
CA GLN A 207 -0.57 4.25 -7.19
C GLN A 207 -1.61 4.54 -8.29
N ARG A 208 -1.87 3.61 -9.18
CA ARG A 208 -2.75 3.79 -10.35
C ARG A 208 -4.19 3.42 -9.99
N ASP A 209 -5.12 4.36 -10.09
CA ASP A 209 -6.51 4.23 -9.66
C ASP A 209 -7.22 3.02 -10.27
N PHE A 210 -6.96 2.70 -11.54
CA PHE A 210 -7.54 1.53 -12.20
C PHE A 210 -7.23 0.22 -11.45
N PHE A 211 -6.05 0.08 -10.85
CA PHE A 211 -5.66 -1.13 -10.12
C PHE A 211 -5.98 -1.07 -8.62
N LEU A 212 -6.22 0.12 -8.10
CA LEU A 212 -6.51 0.33 -6.68
C LEU A 212 -7.97 -0.01 -6.33
N GLU A 213 -8.91 0.27 -7.24
CA GLU A 213 -10.31 -0.06 -7.02
C GLU A 213 -10.52 -1.57 -6.88
N GLY A 214 -11.07 -2.02 -5.76
CA GLY A 214 -11.28 -3.44 -5.45
C GLY A 214 -10.01 -4.24 -5.15
N SER A 215 -8.87 -3.58 -4.91
CA SER A 215 -7.58 -4.24 -4.61
C SER A 215 -7.67 -5.20 -3.42
N ASN A 216 -8.54 -4.93 -2.45
CA ASN A 216 -8.83 -5.78 -1.31
C ASN A 216 -9.42 -7.16 -1.68
N ILE A 217 -10.20 -7.25 -2.76
CA ILE A 217 -10.76 -8.53 -3.23
C ILE A 217 -9.64 -9.40 -3.83
N TYR A 218 -8.67 -8.77 -4.51
CA TYR A 218 -7.52 -9.49 -5.09
C TYR A 218 -6.53 -10.02 -4.06
N GLN A 219 -6.55 -9.52 -2.81
CA GLN A 219 -5.63 -9.99 -1.77
C GLN A 219 -5.70 -11.49 -1.58
N PHE A 220 -4.52 -12.12 -1.52
CA PHE A 220 -4.33 -13.55 -1.32
C PHE A 220 -3.52 -13.78 -0.06
N ALA A 221 -4.06 -14.54 0.89
CA ALA A 221 -3.40 -14.84 2.15
C ALA A 221 -2.62 -13.62 2.72
N PRO A 222 -3.28 -12.49 3.05
CA PRO A 222 -2.65 -11.16 3.22
C PRO A 222 -1.57 -11.13 4.30
N ALA A 223 -1.69 -11.94 5.36
CA ALA A 223 -0.69 -12.02 6.41
C ALA A 223 0.53 -12.88 6.05
N SER A 224 0.56 -13.50 4.86
CA SER A 224 1.64 -14.41 4.45
C SER A 224 2.78 -13.72 3.70
N GLY A 225 2.54 -12.55 3.11
CA GLY A 225 3.47 -11.87 2.20
C GLY A 225 3.69 -12.61 0.88
N VAL A 226 2.76 -13.50 0.49
CA VAL A 226 2.74 -14.16 -0.82
C VAL A 226 1.80 -13.41 -1.73
N ASN A 227 2.32 -12.91 -2.84
CA ASN A 227 1.58 -12.10 -3.80
C ASN A 227 1.55 -12.77 -5.17
N PRO A 228 0.59 -13.68 -5.47
CA PRO A 228 0.44 -14.24 -6.82
C PRO A 228 -0.07 -13.22 -7.83
N TYR A 229 -0.64 -12.11 -7.38
CA TYR A 229 -1.00 -10.94 -8.15
C TYR A 229 -0.39 -9.67 -7.54
N PHE A 230 0.36 -8.94 -8.35
CA PHE A 230 0.93 -7.65 -8.03
C PHE A 230 0.77 -6.73 -9.23
N SER A 231 -0.14 -5.77 -9.14
CA SER A 231 -0.57 -4.93 -10.28
C SER A 231 0.58 -4.18 -10.96
N ARG A 232 1.62 -3.82 -10.22
CA ARG A 232 2.81 -3.15 -10.79
C ARG A 232 3.67 -4.03 -11.72
N ARG A 233 3.33 -5.32 -11.89
CA ARG A 233 3.86 -6.15 -12.98
C ARG A 233 3.17 -5.88 -14.32
N ILE A 234 2.04 -5.15 -14.32
CA ILE A 234 1.25 -4.83 -15.51
C ILE A 234 1.54 -3.39 -15.92
N GLY A 235 1.96 -3.19 -17.17
CA GLY A 235 2.21 -1.86 -17.73
C GLY A 235 3.42 -1.13 -17.13
N LEU A 236 4.37 -1.87 -16.53
CA LEU A 236 5.65 -1.34 -16.05
C LEU A 236 6.76 -2.35 -16.31
N ASN A 237 7.88 -1.87 -16.86
CA ASN A 237 9.11 -2.64 -17.00
C ASN A 237 10.29 -1.81 -16.49
N GLU A 238 10.98 -2.30 -15.46
CA GLU A 238 12.12 -1.61 -14.82
C GLU A 238 11.83 -0.12 -14.45
N GLY A 239 10.59 0.15 -14.02
CA GLY A 239 10.12 1.49 -13.69
C GLY A 239 9.69 2.35 -14.90
N GLN A 240 9.84 1.86 -16.13
CA GLN A 240 9.33 2.51 -17.32
C GLN A 240 7.87 2.14 -17.60
N PRO A 241 6.97 3.10 -17.83
CA PRO A 241 5.59 2.83 -18.19
C PRO A 241 5.49 2.18 -19.58
N ILE A 242 4.75 1.06 -19.66
CA ILE A 242 4.37 0.42 -20.92
C ILE A 242 2.90 0.79 -21.19
N PRO A 243 2.55 1.27 -22.39
CA PRO A 243 1.18 1.64 -22.73
C PRO A 243 0.20 0.49 -22.49
N ILE A 244 -0.95 0.78 -21.90
CA ILE A 244 -2.06 -0.17 -21.76
C ILE A 244 -3.06 0.11 -22.87
N THR A 245 -3.17 -0.82 -23.81
CA THR A 245 -4.08 -0.70 -24.97
C THR A 245 -5.54 -0.79 -24.52
N TYR A 246 -5.87 -1.77 -23.68
CA TYR A 246 -7.17 -1.90 -23.04
C TYR A 246 -7.10 -2.72 -21.76
N GLY A 247 -8.06 -2.47 -20.89
CA GLY A 247 -8.31 -3.25 -19.68
C GLY A 247 -9.79 -3.54 -19.50
N ALA A 248 -10.11 -4.71 -18.99
CA ALA A 248 -11.45 -5.11 -18.60
C ALA A 248 -11.43 -5.65 -17.18
N ARG A 249 -12.39 -5.24 -16.36
CA ARG A 249 -12.46 -5.62 -14.96
C ARG A 249 -13.91 -5.89 -14.55
N LEU A 250 -14.13 -6.90 -13.73
CA LEU A 250 -15.40 -7.21 -13.08
C LEU A 250 -15.13 -7.36 -11.57
N LEU A 251 -15.77 -6.52 -10.76
CA LEU A 251 -15.60 -6.49 -9.31
C LEU A 251 -16.95 -6.51 -8.60
N GLY A 252 -17.02 -7.19 -7.47
CA GLY A 252 -18.16 -7.08 -6.57
C GLY A 252 -18.53 -8.37 -5.86
N ASN A 253 -19.74 -8.36 -5.33
CA ASN A 253 -20.27 -9.43 -4.51
C ASN A 253 -21.51 -10.04 -5.17
N THR A 254 -21.69 -11.34 -5.04
CA THR A 254 -22.91 -12.04 -5.43
C THR A 254 -23.22 -13.16 -4.41
N GLY A 255 -24.23 -12.90 -3.57
CA GLY A 255 -24.48 -13.74 -2.39
C GLY A 255 -23.21 -13.86 -1.52
N PRO A 256 -22.81 -15.07 -1.11
CA PRO A 256 -21.63 -15.25 -0.27
C PRO A 256 -20.28 -15.16 -1.04
N TYR A 257 -20.28 -14.80 -2.30
CA TYR A 257 -19.07 -14.77 -3.13
C TYR A 257 -18.59 -13.35 -3.40
N ASN A 258 -17.30 -13.10 -3.21
CA ASN A 258 -16.59 -11.91 -3.67
C ASN A 258 -15.84 -12.29 -4.96
N LEU A 259 -16.04 -11.51 -6.00
CA LEU A 259 -15.52 -11.76 -7.35
C LEU A 259 -14.63 -10.61 -7.80
N ALA A 260 -13.44 -10.93 -8.30
CA ALA A 260 -12.59 -9.98 -8.99
C ALA A 260 -11.98 -10.66 -10.22
N LEU A 261 -12.33 -10.16 -11.39
CA LEU A 261 -11.74 -10.57 -12.67
C LEU A 261 -11.06 -9.36 -13.29
N LEU A 262 -9.88 -9.56 -13.85
CA LEU A 262 -9.12 -8.54 -14.56
C LEU A 262 -8.51 -9.14 -15.81
N HIS A 263 -8.59 -8.42 -16.91
CA HIS A 263 -7.82 -8.69 -18.12
C HIS A 263 -7.23 -7.38 -18.63
N VAL A 264 -5.94 -7.35 -18.90
CA VAL A 264 -5.21 -6.18 -19.42
C VAL A 264 -4.32 -6.61 -20.56
N ARG A 265 -4.32 -5.82 -21.63
CA ARG A 265 -3.36 -5.92 -22.73
C ARG A 265 -2.48 -4.69 -22.77
N THR A 266 -1.16 -4.90 -22.76
CA THR A 266 -0.18 -3.84 -22.99
C THR A 266 0.12 -3.68 -24.48
N GLY A 267 0.58 -2.49 -24.86
CA GLY A 267 1.12 -2.22 -26.17
C GLY A 267 2.59 -2.62 -26.29
N GLU A 268 3.15 -2.36 -27.47
CA GLU A 268 4.59 -2.48 -27.75
C GLU A 268 5.33 -1.23 -27.25
N LEU A 269 6.54 -1.39 -26.73
CA LEU A 269 7.43 -0.29 -26.38
C LEU A 269 8.88 -0.66 -26.72
N GLY A 270 9.41 -0.11 -27.81
CA GLY A 270 10.74 -0.46 -28.29
C GLY A 270 10.87 -1.95 -28.59
N GLU A 271 11.72 -2.66 -27.86
CA GLU A 271 11.92 -4.12 -27.99
C GLU A 271 10.95 -4.94 -27.10
N ILE A 272 10.16 -4.28 -26.25
CA ILE A 272 9.21 -4.95 -25.36
C ILE A 272 7.95 -5.31 -26.12
N SER A 273 7.69 -6.61 -26.25
CA SER A 273 6.52 -7.15 -26.94
C SER A 273 5.23 -6.92 -26.14
N PRO A 274 4.07 -6.81 -26.82
CA PRO A 274 2.77 -6.77 -26.15
C PRO A 274 2.52 -8.00 -25.28
N GLU A 275 1.89 -7.79 -24.14
CA GLU A 275 1.55 -8.85 -23.20
C GLU A 275 0.07 -8.84 -22.82
N ASN A 276 -0.45 -10.03 -22.52
CA ASN A 276 -1.78 -10.23 -21.99
C ASN A 276 -1.70 -10.72 -20.56
N PHE A 277 -2.36 -10.00 -19.66
CA PHE A 277 -2.46 -10.33 -18.25
C PHE A 277 -3.91 -10.66 -17.90
N SER A 278 -4.13 -11.78 -17.22
CA SER A 278 -5.45 -12.13 -16.72
C SER A 278 -5.35 -12.53 -15.26
N VAL A 279 -6.30 -12.06 -14.45
CA VAL A 279 -6.41 -12.39 -13.03
C VAL A 279 -7.86 -12.73 -12.72
N ALA A 280 -8.09 -13.85 -12.04
CA ALA A 280 -9.38 -14.23 -11.51
C ALA A 280 -9.25 -14.56 -10.02
N ARG A 281 -10.04 -13.91 -9.20
CA ARG A 281 -10.11 -14.11 -7.76
C ARG A 281 -11.55 -14.37 -7.36
N VAL A 282 -11.79 -15.48 -6.67
CA VAL A 282 -13.09 -15.82 -6.10
C VAL A 282 -12.89 -16.17 -4.65
N LYS A 283 -13.56 -15.44 -3.77
CA LYS A 283 -13.63 -15.73 -2.33
C LYS A 283 -15.05 -16.12 -1.97
N ARG A 284 -15.21 -17.14 -1.14
CA ARG A 284 -16.49 -17.49 -0.53
C ARG A 284 -16.45 -17.22 0.96
N ASN A 285 -17.39 -16.45 1.41
CA ASN A 285 -17.62 -16.17 2.82
C ASN A 285 -18.19 -17.39 3.54
N ILE A 286 -17.67 -17.68 4.73
CA ILE A 286 -18.09 -18.78 5.61
C ILE A 286 -18.38 -18.18 6.99
N GLY A 287 -19.64 -18.24 7.43
CA GLY A 287 -20.04 -17.55 8.67
C GLY A 287 -19.76 -16.04 8.60
N SER A 288 -19.47 -15.41 9.74
CA SER A 288 -19.25 -13.95 9.84
C SER A 288 -17.81 -13.51 9.58
N GLU A 289 -16.81 -14.36 9.85
CA GLU A 289 -15.40 -13.93 9.93
C GLU A 289 -14.43 -14.81 9.12
N SER A 290 -14.95 -15.81 8.40
CA SER A 290 -14.10 -16.78 7.69
C SER A 290 -14.29 -16.71 6.18
N THR A 291 -13.24 -17.04 5.42
CA THR A 291 -13.29 -17.10 3.97
C THR A 291 -12.46 -18.26 3.42
N VAL A 292 -12.86 -18.79 2.29
CA VAL A 292 -12.03 -19.65 1.43
C VAL A 292 -11.95 -19.04 0.04
N GLY A 293 -10.78 -19.04 -0.55
CA GLY A 293 -10.56 -18.37 -1.83
C GLY A 293 -9.73 -19.18 -2.81
N VAL A 294 -9.91 -18.84 -4.08
CA VAL A 294 -9.07 -19.32 -5.17
C VAL A 294 -8.60 -18.13 -6.00
N VAL A 295 -7.37 -18.19 -6.47
CA VAL A 295 -6.77 -17.22 -7.38
C VAL A 295 -6.21 -17.92 -8.59
N TYR A 296 -6.41 -17.31 -9.75
CA TYR A 296 -5.77 -17.68 -10.99
C TYR A 296 -5.15 -16.45 -11.62
N THR A 297 -3.91 -16.54 -12.08
CA THR A 297 -3.27 -15.49 -12.87
C THR A 297 -2.63 -16.08 -14.11
N ARG A 298 -2.59 -15.29 -15.19
CA ARG A 298 -1.93 -15.63 -16.44
C ARG A 298 -1.18 -14.44 -16.97
N ARG A 299 0.06 -14.65 -17.41
CA ARG A 299 0.85 -13.72 -18.21
C ARG A 299 1.25 -14.41 -19.50
N ALA A 300 0.91 -13.81 -20.64
CA ALA A 300 1.24 -14.31 -21.95
C ALA A 300 1.87 -13.22 -22.80
N THR A 301 3.10 -13.42 -23.26
CA THR A 301 3.84 -12.53 -24.14
C THR A 301 3.52 -12.85 -25.60
N GLU A 302 3.25 -11.86 -26.44
CA GLU A 302 2.97 -12.04 -27.86
C GLU A 302 4.26 -11.87 -28.69
N GLY A 303 4.35 -12.68 -29.76
CA GLY A 303 5.45 -12.61 -30.71
C GLY A 303 6.56 -13.63 -30.49
N SER A 304 7.32 -13.88 -31.56
CA SER A 304 8.52 -14.72 -31.57
C SER A 304 9.76 -13.88 -31.24
N GLY A 305 9.65 -13.01 -30.25
CA GLY A 305 10.79 -12.22 -29.78
C GLY A 305 11.95 -13.12 -29.38
N ASN A 306 13.14 -12.63 -29.47
CA ASN A 306 14.41 -13.33 -29.27
C ASN A 306 14.36 -14.42 -28.19
N VAL A 307 15.00 -15.52 -28.49
CA VAL A 307 15.02 -16.83 -27.81
C VAL A 307 15.41 -16.75 -26.32
N GLU A 308 15.85 -15.62 -25.81
CA GLU A 308 16.26 -15.45 -24.42
C GLU A 308 15.12 -15.19 -23.42
N ASP A 309 13.92 -14.83 -23.88
CA ASP A 309 12.76 -14.52 -23.01
C ASP A 309 11.65 -15.59 -23.02
N PHE A 310 11.98 -16.83 -23.39
CA PHE A 310 11.04 -17.96 -23.43
C PHE A 310 10.42 -18.30 -22.06
N THR A 311 10.97 -17.82 -20.96
CA THR A 311 10.55 -18.16 -19.61
C THR A 311 9.17 -17.62 -19.22
N LEU A 312 8.59 -16.68 -19.97
CA LEU A 312 7.35 -15.98 -19.62
C LEU A 312 6.20 -16.16 -20.62
N GLN A 313 6.38 -16.94 -21.68
CA GLN A 313 5.47 -16.96 -22.84
C GLN A 313 4.02 -17.42 -22.57
N ASP A 314 3.72 -18.18 -21.57
CA ASP A 314 2.33 -18.49 -21.15
C ASP A 314 2.30 -19.08 -19.73
N ARG A 315 2.59 -18.24 -18.75
CA ARG A 315 2.62 -18.68 -17.36
C ARG A 315 1.26 -18.58 -16.70
N HIS A 316 0.81 -19.71 -16.18
CA HIS A 316 -0.42 -19.86 -15.42
C HIS A 316 -0.08 -20.11 -13.95
N THR A 317 -0.63 -19.31 -13.04
CA THR A 317 -0.48 -19.51 -11.59
C THR A 317 -1.84 -19.79 -10.97
N PHE A 318 -1.90 -20.79 -10.10
CA PHE A 318 -3.11 -21.20 -9.38
C PHE A 318 -2.82 -21.17 -7.88
N GLY A 319 -3.76 -20.63 -7.10
CA GLY A 319 -3.63 -20.61 -5.66
C GLY A 319 -4.96 -20.80 -4.95
N THR A 320 -4.89 -21.29 -3.73
CA THR A 320 -6.01 -21.36 -2.79
C THR A 320 -5.59 -20.87 -1.43
N ASP A 321 -6.47 -20.18 -0.74
CA ASP A 321 -6.26 -19.70 0.62
C ASP A 321 -7.51 -19.93 1.47
N LEU A 322 -7.27 -20.09 2.76
CA LEU A 322 -8.26 -20.28 3.80
C LEU A 322 -7.97 -19.28 4.91
N GLU A 323 -8.97 -18.52 5.30
CA GLU A 323 -8.95 -17.64 6.46
C GLU A 323 -10.07 -18.03 7.40
N LEU A 324 -9.73 -18.47 8.61
CA LEU A 324 -10.68 -18.78 9.67
C LEU A 324 -10.51 -17.76 10.78
N GLY A 325 -11.59 -17.14 11.19
CA GLY A 325 -11.63 -16.15 12.25
C GLY A 325 -12.75 -16.40 13.23
N THR A 326 -12.52 -16.01 14.49
CA THR A 326 -13.56 -15.90 15.51
C THR A 326 -13.20 -14.79 16.49
N SER A 327 -14.21 -14.01 16.89
CA SER A 327 -14.12 -12.96 17.93
C SER A 327 -14.65 -13.44 19.29
N THR A 328 -15.05 -14.71 19.39
CA THR A 328 -15.65 -15.30 20.60
C THR A 328 -14.80 -16.41 21.22
N PHE A 329 -13.53 -16.53 20.83
CA PHE A 329 -12.61 -17.49 21.45
C PHE A 329 -12.44 -17.17 22.94
N LEU A 330 -12.58 -18.18 23.80
CA LEU A 330 -12.57 -18.02 25.27
C LEU A 330 -13.56 -16.95 25.80
N GLY A 331 -14.62 -16.67 25.05
CA GLY A 331 -15.70 -15.75 25.42
C GLY A 331 -15.68 -14.45 24.60
N ASP A 332 -14.56 -13.70 24.60
CA ASP A 332 -14.45 -12.36 23.99
C ASP A 332 -13.13 -12.14 23.22
N LYS A 333 -12.38 -13.19 22.94
CA LYS A 333 -11.07 -13.08 22.32
C LYS A 333 -11.11 -13.38 20.83
N ASN A 334 -10.21 -12.73 20.10
CA ASN A 334 -9.98 -12.99 18.70
C ASN A 334 -9.00 -14.15 18.52
N LEU A 335 -9.28 -15.05 17.59
CA LEU A 335 -8.35 -16.06 17.12
C LEU A 335 -8.49 -16.18 15.62
N GLN A 336 -7.37 -16.19 14.91
CA GLN A 336 -7.32 -16.20 13.46
C GLN A 336 -6.35 -17.28 12.97
N PHE A 337 -6.76 -18.02 11.95
CA PHE A 337 -5.92 -18.99 11.27
C PHE A 337 -5.96 -18.72 9.77
N GLN A 338 -4.81 -18.69 9.13
CA GLN A 338 -4.67 -18.55 7.69
C GLN A 338 -3.80 -19.68 7.14
N ALA A 339 -4.19 -20.25 6.01
CA ALA A 339 -3.35 -21.19 5.27
C ALA A 339 -3.45 -20.91 3.78
N PHE A 340 -2.41 -21.21 3.04
CA PHE A 340 -2.38 -21.02 1.60
C PHE A 340 -1.51 -22.05 0.88
N PHE A 341 -1.85 -22.22 -0.39
CA PHE A 341 -1.06 -22.98 -1.35
C PHE A 341 -1.16 -22.31 -2.71
N VAL A 342 -0.03 -22.10 -3.40
CA VAL A 342 0.04 -21.52 -4.74
C VAL A 342 1.13 -22.19 -5.56
N PHE A 343 0.86 -22.42 -6.84
CA PHE A 343 1.81 -23.02 -7.77
C PHE A 343 1.61 -22.49 -9.19
N HIS A 344 2.61 -22.66 -10.05
CA HIS A 344 2.52 -22.33 -11.47
C HIS A 344 2.87 -23.52 -12.37
N ASN A 345 2.45 -23.42 -13.65
CA ASN A 345 2.78 -24.43 -14.65
C ASN A 345 4.30 -24.46 -14.94
N ALA A 346 4.81 -25.60 -15.37
CA ALA A 346 6.15 -25.68 -15.93
C ALA A 346 6.17 -25.03 -17.32
N GLN A 347 7.24 -24.32 -17.63
CA GLN A 347 7.58 -23.91 -18.99
C GLN A 347 8.73 -24.77 -19.54
N PHE A 348 9.09 -24.58 -20.81
CA PHE A 348 10.01 -25.50 -21.49
C PHE A 348 11.33 -25.72 -20.75
N GLU A 349 11.94 -24.66 -20.22
CA GLU A 349 13.18 -24.72 -19.44
C GLU A 349 13.01 -25.33 -18.03
N GLU A 350 11.78 -25.30 -17.50
CA GLU A 350 11.42 -25.84 -16.19
C GLU A 350 10.79 -27.22 -16.26
N SER A 351 10.82 -27.89 -17.43
CA SER A 351 10.16 -29.17 -17.64
C SER A 351 10.68 -30.29 -16.74
N THR A 352 11.90 -30.14 -16.22
CA THR A 352 12.54 -31.07 -15.27
C THR A 352 12.38 -30.66 -13.81
N THR A 353 11.79 -29.47 -13.54
CA THR A 353 11.64 -28.94 -12.18
C THR A 353 10.45 -29.59 -11.47
N ASP A 354 10.65 -30.02 -10.23
CA ASP A 354 9.58 -30.66 -9.44
C ASP A 354 8.40 -29.70 -9.21
N PHE A 355 7.22 -30.25 -9.03
CA PHE A 355 6.00 -29.49 -8.70
C PHE A 355 6.17 -28.65 -7.43
N TRP A 356 6.83 -29.17 -6.42
CA TRP A 356 7.04 -28.47 -5.16
C TRP A 356 7.98 -27.28 -5.30
N ASP A 357 8.97 -27.37 -6.19
CA ASP A 357 9.89 -26.27 -6.50
C ASP A 357 9.21 -25.07 -7.16
N ARG A 358 8.10 -25.31 -7.85
CA ARG A 358 7.27 -24.28 -8.51
C ARG A 358 6.08 -23.84 -7.66
N SER A 359 6.14 -24.08 -6.35
CA SER A 359 5.06 -23.76 -5.41
C SER A 359 5.51 -22.91 -4.24
N SER A 360 4.53 -22.24 -3.61
CA SER A 360 4.68 -21.64 -2.28
C SER A 360 3.50 -22.05 -1.40
N ARG A 361 3.79 -22.28 -0.11
CA ARG A 361 2.80 -22.78 0.86
C ARG A 361 3.10 -22.29 2.27
N GLY A 362 2.09 -22.22 3.10
CA GLY A 362 2.28 -21.83 4.48
C GLY A 362 1.00 -21.66 5.27
N PHE A 363 1.20 -21.30 6.53
CA PHE A 363 0.10 -20.99 7.44
C PHE A 363 0.53 -19.92 8.44
N ARG A 364 -0.47 -19.29 9.07
CA ARG A 364 -0.32 -18.39 10.22
C ARG A 364 -1.45 -18.66 11.22
N LEU A 365 -1.08 -18.77 12.49
CA LEU A 365 -2.00 -18.71 13.62
C LEU A 365 -1.75 -17.40 14.36
N ASN A 366 -2.79 -16.62 14.62
CA ASN A 366 -2.70 -15.29 15.21
C ASN A 366 -3.73 -15.15 16.35
N TYR A 367 -3.27 -14.67 17.51
CA TYR A 367 -4.04 -14.33 18.67
C TYR A 367 -3.86 -12.83 18.98
N PRO A 368 -4.59 -11.93 18.27
CA PRO A 368 -4.42 -10.47 18.35
C PRO A 368 -5.31 -9.88 19.46
N ASN A 369 -4.90 -10.00 20.70
CA ASN A 369 -5.69 -9.53 21.84
C ASN A 369 -4.85 -8.77 22.86
N ASP A 370 -5.50 -7.99 23.69
CA ASP A 370 -4.91 -7.28 24.80
C ASP A 370 -5.15 -8.01 26.14
N PRO A 371 -4.19 -7.90 27.08
CA PRO A 371 -2.86 -7.30 26.95
C PRO A 371 -1.84 -8.26 26.31
N TRP A 372 -2.23 -9.45 25.89
CA TRP A 372 -1.38 -10.48 25.35
C TRP A 372 -1.72 -10.73 23.88
N ALA A 373 -0.73 -10.56 23.00
CA ALA A 373 -0.85 -10.97 21.63
C ALA A 373 0.27 -11.93 21.26
N ALA A 374 -0.01 -12.84 20.33
CA ALA A 374 0.97 -13.80 19.86
C ALA A 374 0.64 -14.27 18.45
N HIS A 375 1.65 -14.54 17.65
CA HIS A 375 1.45 -15.27 16.41
C HIS A 375 2.58 -16.25 16.12
N VAL A 376 2.28 -17.22 15.27
CA VAL A 376 3.27 -18.07 14.62
C VAL A 376 2.92 -18.19 13.15
N SER A 377 3.90 -17.98 12.27
CA SER A 377 3.73 -18.20 10.85
C SER A 377 4.86 -19.09 10.29
N TYR A 378 4.49 -19.95 9.36
CA TYR A 378 5.41 -20.74 8.57
C TYR A 378 5.11 -20.54 7.10
N ARG A 379 6.15 -20.37 6.28
CA ARG A 379 6.04 -20.35 4.82
C ARG A 379 7.24 -21.00 4.16
N GLU A 380 6.99 -21.58 3.02
CA GLU A 380 8.00 -22.19 2.18
C GLU A 380 7.81 -21.74 0.75
N PHE A 381 8.90 -21.34 0.11
CA PHE A 381 8.99 -20.99 -1.29
C PHE A 381 9.91 -21.98 -1.99
N GLY A 382 9.40 -22.64 -3.01
CA GLY A 382 10.19 -23.51 -3.86
C GLY A 382 11.27 -22.72 -4.61
N ASN A 383 12.25 -23.41 -5.09
CA ASN A 383 13.42 -22.81 -5.72
C ASN A 383 13.12 -22.15 -7.07
N ALA A 384 12.16 -22.69 -7.84
CA ALA A 384 11.72 -22.19 -9.13
C ALA A 384 10.37 -21.43 -9.08
N TYR A 385 9.90 -21.04 -7.88
CA TYR A 385 8.64 -20.33 -7.77
C TYR A 385 8.72 -18.93 -8.41
N ASN A 386 7.94 -18.73 -9.47
CA ASN A 386 7.84 -17.46 -10.20
C ASN A 386 6.38 -17.22 -10.61
N PRO A 387 5.63 -16.39 -9.88
CA PRO A 387 4.21 -16.15 -10.16
C PRO A 387 3.94 -15.26 -11.38
N ALA A 388 4.94 -14.84 -12.14
CA ALA A 388 4.91 -13.98 -13.34
C ALA A 388 4.12 -12.67 -13.22
N VAL A 389 2.84 -12.70 -12.79
CA VAL A 389 1.98 -11.53 -12.51
C VAL A 389 2.13 -11.07 -11.06
N GLY A 390 2.81 -11.85 -10.23
CA GLY A 390 2.99 -11.60 -8.81
C GLY A 390 4.36 -11.05 -8.45
N PHE A 391 4.65 -11.09 -7.15
CA PHE A 391 5.93 -10.65 -6.60
C PHE A 391 6.48 -11.69 -5.62
N ALA A 392 7.72 -12.13 -5.83
CA ALA A 392 8.48 -12.98 -4.93
C ALA A 392 9.90 -12.42 -4.84
N PRO A 393 10.27 -11.76 -3.73
CA PRO A 393 11.59 -11.13 -3.59
C PRO A 393 12.70 -12.15 -3.39
N ARG A 394 12.35 -13.35 -2.95
CA ARG A 394 13.27 -14.47 -2.68
C ARG A 394 12.57 -15.80 -2.87
N ASN A 395 13.30 -16.79 -3.34
CA ASN A 395 12.90 -18.20 -3.47
C ASN A 395 13.82 -19.10 -2.63
N ALA A 396 13.60 -20.40 -2.69
CA ALA A 396 14.42 -21.44 -2.07
C ALA A 396 14.56 -21.25 -0.56
N PHE A 397 13.46 -21.03 0.16
CA PHE A 397 13.53 -20.86 1.61
C PHE A 397 12.32 -21.42 2.36
N ARG A 398 12.55 -21.73 3.63
CA ARG A 398 11.57 -21.96 4.68
C ARG A 398 11.71 -20.90 5.75
N ARG A 399 10.60 -20.30 6.18
CA ARG A 399 10.60 -19.27 7.21
C ARG A 399 9.66 -19.63 8.34
N LEU A 400 10.16 -19.60 9.56
CA LEU A 400 9.39 -19.67 10.79
C LEU A 400 9.48 -18.32 11.50
N GLN A 401 8.33 -17.73 11.85
CA GLN A 401 8.27 -16.42 12.47
C GLN A 401 7.23 -16.41 13.59
N PRO A 402 7.61 -16.75 14.84
CA PRO A 402 6.81 -16.52 16.03
C PRO A 402 7.04 -15.11 16.59
N SER A 403 5.99 -14.51 17.17
CA SER A 403 6.11 -13.32 18.03
C SER A 403 5.24 -13.47 19.26
N PHE A 404 5.61 -12.73 20.28
CA PHE A 404 4.89 -12.63 21.53
C PHE A 404 4.96 -11.19 22.03
N GLU A 405 3.81 -10.63 22.40
CA GLU A 405 3.66 -9.23 22.81
C GLU A 405 2.86 -9.15 24.12
N TYR A 406 3.27 -8.21 24.97
CA TYR A 406 2.57 -7.86 26.20
C TYR A 406 2.41 -6.33 26.28
N SER A 407 1.15 -5.87 26.24
CA SER A 407 0.77 -4.47 26.05
C SER A 407 -0.21 -3.98 27.14
N PRO A 408 0.22 -3.88 28.42
CA PRO A 408 -0.64 -3.40 29.48
C PRO A 408 -0.93 -1.90 29.36
N GLN A 409 -2.15 -1.54 29.69
CA GLN A 409 -2.58 -0.15 29.83
C GLN A 409 -2.52 0.32 31.29
N PHE A 410 -2.33 1.63 31.48
CA PHE A 410 -2.22 2.25 32.80
C PHE A 410 -3.33 3.31 33.01
N PRO A 411 -4.61 2.91 33.15
CA PRO A 411 -5.73 3.86 33.21
C PRO A 411 -5.72 4.77 34.46
N GLY A 412 -4.89 4.46 35.45
CA GLY A 412 -4.68 5.31 36.63
C GLY A 412 -3.47 6.24 36.56
N SER A 413 -2.78 6.30 35.43
CA SER A 413 -1.62 7.16 35.23
C SER A 413 -2.00 8.42 34.46
N ASP A 414 -1.52 9.57 34.88
CA ASP A 414 -1.65 10.85 34.17
C ASP A 414 -0.55 11.05 33.11
N ILE A 415 0.43 10.14 33.03
CA ILE A 415 1.62 10.29 32.17
C ILE A 415 1.68 9.18 31.14
N ILE A 416 1.62 7.92 31.54
CA ILE A 416 1.80 6.75 30.67
C ILE A 416 0.43 6.15 30.35
N GLN A 417 0.14 6.01 29.06
CA GLN A 417 -1.05 5.36 28.58
C GLN A 417 -0.86 3.83 28.49
N GLN A 418 0.26 3.41 27.90
CA GLN A 418 0.58 2.03 27.57
C GLN A 418 2.08 1.81 27.51
N ILE A 419 2.52 0.58 27.78
CA ILE A 419 3.89 0.12 27.49
C ILE A 419 3.77 -1.20 26.74
N ASP A 420 4.48 -1.33 25.63
CA ASP A 420 4.52 -2.55 24.85
C ASP A 420 5.91 -3.20 24.97
N TRP A 421 5.92 -4.51 25.18
CA TRP A 421 7.08 -5.38 25.10
C TRP A 421 6.84 -6.43 24.06
N GLU A 422 7.72 -6.56 23.08
CA GLU A 422 7.62 -7.59 22.05
C GLU A 422 8.89 -8.40 21.97
N LEU A 423 8.74 -9.71 21.84
CA LEU A 423 9.79 -10.64 21.45
C LEU A 423 9.42 -11.25 20.11
N ARG A 424 10.22 -10.95 19.07
CA ARG A 424 10.02 -11.43 17.70
C ARG A 424 11.18 -12.28 17.27
N PHE A 425 10.87 -13.39 16.63
CA PHE A 425 11.84 -14.25 15.98
C PHE A 425 11.55 -14.30 14.49
N GLU A 426 12.59 -14.24 13.69
CA GLU A 426 12.58 -14.65 12.32
C GLU A 426 13.68 -15.70 12.11
N HIS A 427 13.29 -16.85 11.59
CA HIS A 427 14.20 -17.95 11.32
C HIS A 427 13.95 -18.44 9.90
N LEU A 428 14.90 -18.13 9.02
CA LEU A 428 14.82 -18.42 7.61
C LEU A 428 15.94 -19.40 7.25
N MET A 429 15.54 -20.54 6.68
CA MET A 429 16.39 -21.66 6.29
C MET A 429 16.27 -21.88 4.79
N ASP A 430 17.26 -22.51 4.19
CA ASP A 430 17.12 -23.05 2.85
C ASP A 430 16.20 -24.30 2.83
N LEU A 431 16.06 -24.93 1.66
CA LEU A 431 15.22 -26.13 1.50
C LEU A 431 15.83 -27.39 2.13
N ASP A 432 17.11 -27.36 2.52
CA ASP A 432 17.82 -28.42 3.23
C ASP A 432 17.90 -28.20 4.75
N PHE A 433 17.17 -27.17 5.27
CA PHE A 433 17.12 -26.74 6.67
C PHE A 433 18.42 -26.11 7.20
N GLU A 434 19.30 -25.65 6.32
CA GLU A 434 20.45 -24.86 6.73
C GLU A 434 20.04 -23.40 6.96
N LEU A 435 20.58 -22.80 8.03
CA LEU A 435 20.24 -21.43 8.41
C LEU A 435 20.78 -20.43 7.40
N LEU A 436 19.89 -19.58 6.87
CA LEU A 436 20.22 -18.46 5.96
C LEU A 436 20.19 -17.12 6.68
N THR A 437 19.10 -16.86 7.39
CA THR A 437 18.88 -15.58 8.09
C THR A 437 18.21 -15.86 9.44
N GLN A 438 18.66 -15.22 10.50
CA GLN A 438 17.95 -15.22 11.78
C GLN A 438 17.95 -13.81 12.37
N GLU A 439 16.78 -13.37 12.79
CA GLU A 439 16.64 -12.18 13.64
C GLU A 439 15.94 -12.58 14.94
N VAL A 440 16.50 -12.14 16.06
CA VAL A 440 15.84 -12.18 17.36
C VAL A 440 15.79 -10.73 17.85
N ARG A 441 14.62 -10.13 17.83
CA ARG A 441 14.37 -8.74 18.23
C ARG A 441 13.59 -8.70 19.52
N LEU A 442 14.07 -7.91 20.44
CA LEU A 442 13.42 -7.61 21.72
C LEU A 442 13.15 -6.11 21.80
N THR A 443 11.88 -5.74 21.78
CA THR A 443 11.42 -4.41 22.19
C THR A 443 11.48 -4.35 23.70
N LEU A 444 12.48 -3.62 24.22
CA LEU A 444 12.67 -3.43 25.66
C LEU A 444 11.61 -2.55 26.28
N PHE A 445 11.13 -1.60 25.52
CA PHE A 445 9.95 -0.80 25.79
C PHE A 445 9.53 -0.01 24.53
N ASP A 446 8.23 0.12 24.37
CA ASP A 446 7.58 1.10 23.51
C ASP A 446 6.53 1.77 24.41
N ILE A 447 6.77 3.03 24.78
CA ILE A 447 5.97 3.78 25.75
C ILE A 447 5.13 4.79 24.99
N THR A 448 3.83 4.61 25.01
CA THR A 448 2.87 5.63 24.59
C THR A 448 2.44 6.47 25.81
N PHE A 449 2.66 7.76 25.72
CA PHE A 449 2.28 8.72 26.75
C PHE A 449 0.83 9.20 26.57
N MET A 450 0.21 9.69 27.66
CA MET A 450 -1.11 10.31 27.61
C MET A 450 -1.16 11.54 26.68
N SER A 451 -0.01 12.17 26.43
CA SER A 451 0.15 13.24 25.43
C SER A 451 0.15 12.75 23.98
N GLY A 452 0.14 11.44 23.73
CA GLY A 452 0.29 10.82 22.41
C GLY A 452 1.74 10.82 21.88
N ASP A 453 2.72 11.21 22.70
CA ASP A 453 4.14 11.05 22.37
C ASP A 453 4.54 9.57 22.54
N VAL A 454 5.55 9.12 21.79
CA VAL A 454 6.05 7.75 21.84
C VAL A 454 7.55 7.75 22.02
N ILE A 455 8.07 6.84 22.82
CA ILE A 455 9.49 6.53 22.93
C ILE A 455 9.65 5.02 22.88
N SER A 456 10.45 4.53 21.95
CA SER A 456 10.74 3.09 21.83
C SER A 456 12.24 2.78 21.86
N PHE A 457 12.56 1.57 22.27
CA PHE A 457 13.92 1.06 22.24
C PHE A 457 13.93 -0.45 21.99
N ASP A 458 14.66 -0.85 20.95
CA ASP A 458 14.80 -2.22 20.49
C ASP A 458 16.25 -2.68 20.50
N VAL A 459 16.44 -3.98 20.69
CA VAL A 459 17.72 -4.65 20.48
C VAL A 459 17.50 -5.88 19.65
N ALA A 460 18.31 -6.08 18.63
CA ALA A 460 18.23 -7.25 17.77
C ALA A 460 19.58 -7.98 17.67
N ARG A 461 19.50 -9.30 17.63
CA ARG A 461 20.60 -10.18 17.25
C ARG A 461 20.33 -10.72 15.87
N ASN A 462 21.25 -10.47 14.95
CA ASN A 462 21.13 -10.83 13.55
C ASN A 462 22.17 -11.89 13.16
N TYR A 463 21.77 -12.81 12.32
CA TYR A 463 22.62 -13.73 11.59
C TYR A 463 22.22 -13.70 10.13
N GLU A 464 23.20 -13.61 9.24
CA GLU A 464 23.00 -13.63 7.80
C GLU A 464 24.12 -14.44 7.15
N ARG A 465 23.74 -15.39 6.26
CA ARG A 465 24.65 -16.14 5.41
C ARG A 465 24.55 -15.62 3.98
N LEU A 466 25.64 -15.13 3.45
CA LEU A 466 25.76 -14.83 2.02
C LEU A 466 26.20 -16.07 1.26
N GLU A 467 25.40 -16.47 0.28
CA GLU A 467 25.69 -17.61 -0.60
C GLU A 467 26.45 -17.17 -1.87
N PHE A 468 26.38 -15.88 -2.20
CA PHE A 468 27.05 -15.24 -3.33
C PHE A 468 27.64 -13.91 -2.89
N PRO A 469 28.73 -13.42 -3.52
CA PRO A 469 29.23 -12.08 -3.27
C PRO A 469 28.14 -11.02 -3.50
N PHE A 470 28.07 -10.04 -2.63
CA PHE A 470 27.06 -8.98 -2.70
C PHE A 470 27.70 -7.61 -2.83
N ASP A 471 27.46 -6.94 -3.97
CA ASP A 471 27.80 -5.53 -4.16
C ASP A 471 26.75 -4.63 -3.49
N ILE A 472 27.12 -4.09 -2.31
CA ILE A 472 26.21 -3.31 -1.47
C ILE A 472 25.86 -1.95 -2.06
N ARG A 473 26.76 -1.34 -2.82
CA ARG A 473 26.54 -0.06 -3.48
C ARG A 473 26.04 -0.17 -4.91
N ARG A 474 26.11 -1.38 -5.49
CA ARG A 474 25.71 -1.66 -6.88
C ARG A 474 26.52 -0.90 -7.95
N ASP A 475 27.73 -0.49 -7.59
CA ASP A 475 28.70 0.20 -8.45
C ASP A 475 30.04 -0.55 -8.56
N ASN A 476 30.09 -1.79 -8.04
CA ASN A 476 31.25 -2.65 -7.92
C ASN A 476 32.39 -2.10 -7.04
N SER A 477 32.11 -1.10 -6.21
CA SER A 477 33.14 -0.50 -5.34
C SER A 477 33.34 -1.25 -4.03
N ILE A 478 32.26 -1.83 -3.45
CA ILE A 478 32.29 -2.53 -2.17
C ILE A 478 31.52 -3.84 -2.30
N ILE A 479 32.25 -4.95 -2.37
CA ILE A 479 31.69 -6.29 -2.56
C ILE A 479 31.92 -7.12 -1.30
N LEU A 480 30.83 -7.49 -0.63
CA LEU A 480 30.84 -8.37 0.52
C LEU A 480 31.13 -9.81 0.09
N PRO A 481 32.06 -10.52 0.73
CA PRO A 481 32.38 -11.90 0.41
C PRO A 481 31.29 -12.88 0.90
N VAL A 482 31.29 -14.07 0.36
CA VAL A 482 30.53 -15.21 0.87
C VAL A 482 31.03 -15.55 2.26
N ASP A 483 30.20 -15.34 3.29
CA ASP A 483 30.52 -15.60 4.69
C ASP A 483 29.25 -15.65 5.54
N GLU A 484 29.42 -15.96 6.83
CA GLU A 484 28.42 -15.89 7.89
C GLU A 484 28.65 -14.66 8.76
N TYR A 485 27.65 -13.79 8.83
CA TYR A 485 27.70 -12.55 9.59
C TYR A 485 26.80 -12.64 10.83
N ARG A 486 27.36 -12.33 12.00
CA ARG A 486 26.64 -12.32 13.28
C ARG A 486 26.82 -10.97 13.93
N THR A 487 25.71 -10.27 14.08
CA THR A 487 25.72 -8.88 14.54
C THR A 487 24.68 -8.62 15.62
N TRP A 488 24.88 -7.53 16.33
CA TRP A 488 23.90 -6.96 17.25
C TRP A 488 23.60 -5.54 16.80
N THR A 489 22.32 -5.17 16.81
CA THR A 489 21.86 -3.82 16.52
C THR A 489 20.99 -3.31 17.68
N ALA A 490 21.01 -2.02 17.88
CA ALA A 490 20.11 -1.31 18.80
C ALA A 490 19.47 -0.14 18.06
N SER A 491 18.18 0.03 18.24
CA SER A 491 17.43 1.17 17.69
C SER A 491 16.63 1.87 18.77
N GLY A 492 16.53 3.19 18.63
CA GLY A 492 15.71 4.01 19.49
C GLY A 492 14.98 5.05 18.67
N GLU A 493 13.73 5.27 19.01
CA GLU A 493 12.86 6.25 18.36
C GLU A 493 12.17 7.15 19.39
N ILE A 494 12.04 8.42 19.07
CA ILE A 494 11.21 9.38 19.79
C ILE A 494 10.30 10.05 18.78
N ARG A 495 9.00 10.01 19.02
CA ARG A 495 8.00 10.63 18.15
C ARG A 495 7.04 11.49 18.97
N THR A 496 6.85 12.73 18.56
CA THR A 496 5.85 13.59 19.18
C THR A 496 4.47 13.34 18.55
N ALA A 497 3.43 13.60 19.32
CA ALA A 497 2.05 13.36 18.88
C ALA A 497 1.71 14.07 17.55
N SER A 498 1.19 13.33 16.60
CA SER A 498 0.91 13.79 15.21
C SER A 498 -0.16 14.88 15.10
N TYR A 499 -1.00 15.07 16.12
CA TYR A 499 -2.04 16.12 16.14
C TYR A 499 -1.50 17.53 16.43
N ARG A 500 -0.22 17.68 16.77
CA ARG A 500 0.38 18.99 17.00
C ARG A 500 0.60 19.74 15.69
N LYS A 501 0.58 21.08 15.73
CA LYS A 501 0.94 21.90 14.56
C LYS A 501 2.38 21.67 14.09
N VAL A 502 3.23 21.22 14.99
CA VAL A 502 4.59 20.76 14.72
C VAL A 502 4.73 19.41 15.41
N SER A 503 4.85 18.36 14.62
CA SER A 503 5.22 17.03 15.10
C SER A 503 6.58 16.64 14.53
N MET A 504 7.35 15.89 15.31
CA MET A 504 8.72 15.51 14.97
C MET A 504 8.95 14.05 15.33
N GLY A 505 9.69 13.35 14.48
CA GLY A 505 10.29 12.07 14.74
C GLY A 505 11.81 12.17 14.71
N ALA A 506 12.46 11.39 15.56
CA ALA A 506 13.90 11.17 15.50
C ALA A 506 14.17 9.71 15.80
N GLU A 507 14.96 9.07 14.96
CA GLU A 507 15.38 7.68 15.13
C GLU A 507 16.90 7.54 15.04
N ILE A 508 17.42 6.56 15.74
CA ILE A 508 18.79 6.10 15.61
C ILE A 508 18.80 4.59 15.57
N GLU A 509 19.51 4.02 14.59
CA GLU A 509 19.85 2.61 14.59
C GLU A 509 21.37 2.46 14.51
N THR A 510 21.96 1.66 15.38
CA THR A 510 23.41 1.45 15.41
C THR A 510 23.75 0.02 15.78
N GLY A 511 24.89 -0.44 15.30
CA GLY A 511 25.40 -1.77 15.64
C GLY A 511 26.21 -2.43 14.54
N GLY A 512 26.32 -3.72 14.64
CA GLY A 512 27.03 -4.51 13.64
C GLY A 512 26.24 -4.62 12.34
N PHE A 513 26.95 -4.53 11.23
CA PHE A 513 26.38 -4.61 9.88
C PHE A 513 27.36 -5.33 8.97
N TRP A 514 26.98 -6.51 8.46
CA TRP A 514 27.84 -7.40 7.69
C TRP A 514 29.20 -7.63 8.35
N SER A 515 30.30 -7.27 7.67
CA SER A 515 31.68 -7.39 8.16
C SER A 515 32.12 -6.29 9.12
N GLY A 516 31.27 -5.30 9.41
CA GLY A 516 31.61 -4.12 10.19
C GLY A 516 30.45 -3.53 10.98
N THR A 517 30.23 -2.23 10.87
CA THR A 517 29.22 -1.48 11.63
C THR A 517 28.43 -0.51 10.77
N GLN A 518 27.22 -0.22 11.21
CA GLN A 518 26.35 0.81 10.64
C GLN A 518 25.82 1.71 11.75
N THR A 519 25.67 3.00 11.43
CA THR A 519 24.87 3.93 12.24
C THR A 519 24.01 4.77 11.32
N GLN A 520 22.72 4.72 11.54
CA GLN A 520 21.71 5.49 10.82
C GLN A 520 21.05 6.50 11.75
N TYR A 521 20.84 7.70 11.27
CA TYR A 521 20.06 8.76 11.91
C TYR A 521 18.93 9.14 10.98
N GLY A 522 17.69 9.15 11.49
CA GLY A 522 16.50 9.62 10.79
C GLY A 522 15.87 10.79 11.54
N PHE A 523 15.44 11.81 10.81
CA PHE A 523 14.68 12.96 11.34
C PHE A 523 13.54 13.28 10.39
N ASP A 524 12.33 13.33 10.91
CA ASP A 524 11.16 13.79 10.20
C ASP A 524 10.44 14.90 10.98
N VAL A 525 9.85 15.84 10.27
CA VAL A 525 9.06 16.91 10.82
C VAL A 525 7.79 17.08 10.00
N SER A 526 6.64 17.17 10.66
CA SER A 526 5.39 17.58 10.00
C SER A 526 4.95 18.94 10.55
N LEU A 527 4.88 19.93 9.66
CA LEU A 527 4.51 21.30 9.97
C LEU A 527 3.14 21.60 9.39
N ARG A 528 2.19 21.98 10.25
CA ARG A 528 0.82 22.39 9.87
C ARG A 528 0.55 23.82 10.37
N PRO A 529 1.18 24.84 9.77
CA PRO A 529 1.09 26.21 10.25
C PRO A 529 -0.30 26.81 10.06
N LEU A 530 -0.99 26.39 8.99
CA LEU A 530 -2.33 26.83 8.60
C LEU A 530 -3.17 25.63 8.19
N PRO A 531 -4.51 25.69 8.33
CA PRO A 531 -5.40 24.69 7.73
C PRO A 531 -5.14 24.55 6.22
N GLY A 532 -5.05 23.33 5.72
CA GLY A 532 -4.78 23.04 4.31
C GLY A 532 -3.32 23.25 3.87
N LEU A 533 -2.38 23.44 4.80
CA LEU A 533 -0.94 23.49 4.51
C LEU A 533 -0.20 22.50 5.39
N GLU A 534 0.39 21.49 4.76
CA GLU A 534 1.25 20.51 5.42
C GLU A 534 2.60 20.44 4.72
N LEU A 535 3.67 20.47 5.51
CA LEU A 535 5.05 20.40 5.03
C LEU A 535 5.77 19.28 5.79
N ASN A 536 6.31 18.31 5.10
CA ASN A 536 6.91 17.09 5.65
C ASN A 536 8.36 16.92 5.16
N PRO A 537 9.35 17.66 5.71
CA PRO A 537 10.75 17.37 5.48
C PRO A 537 11.19 16.13 6.26
N GLU A 538 11.98 15.29 5.60
CA GLU A 538 12.60 14.10 6.17
C GLU A 538 14.06 14.01 5.70
N TYR A 539 14.95 13.61 6.60
CA TYR A 539 16.35 13.38 6.31
C TYR A 539 16.85 12.11 6.99
N ILE A 540 17.47 11.24 6.23
CA ILE A 540 18.09 10.00 6.71
C ILE A 540 19.55 10.00 6.30
N ARG A 541 20.45 9.79 7.27
CA ARG A 541 21.87 9.61 7.03
C ARG A 541 22.36 8.30 7.61
N THR A 542 23.05 7.51 6.78
CA THR A 542 23.61 6.22 7.18
C THR A 542 25.13 6.25 6.99
N TYR A 543 25.87 5.95 8.03
CA TYR A 543 27.31 5.69 7.99
C TYR A 543 27.55 4.19 8.01
N VAL A 544 28.33 3.69 7.07
CA VAL A 544 28.69 2.27 6.95
C VAL A 544 30.22 2.16 6.95
N ASP A 545 30.74 1.34 7.85
CA ASP A 545 32.17 1.04 7.99
C ASP A 545 32.36 -0.48 7.98
N LEU A 546 32.85 -1.02 6.88
CA LEU A 546 33.02 -2.44 6.61
C LEU A 546 34.50 -2.78 6.41
N ALA A 547 34.87 -4.04 6.55
CA ALA A 547 36.22 -4.49 6.22
C ALA A 547 36.60 -4.25 4.75
N GLU A 548 35.63 -4.25 3.86
CA GLU A 548 35.75 -4.05 2.42
C GLU A 548 35.79 -2.57 2.01
N GLY A 549 35.40 -1.65 2.90
CA GLY A 549 35.40 -0.20 2.65
C GLY A 549 34.33 0.53 3.45
N ASN A 550 34.39 1.84 3.43
CA ASN A 550 33.44 2.70 4.12
C ASN A 550 32.73 3.66 3.17
N PHE A 551 31.50 4.05 3.50
CA PHE A 551 30.72 5.03 2.78
C PHE A 551 29.62 5.61 3.66
N SER A 552 29.01 6.70 3.21
CA SER A 552 27.79 7.23 3.80
C SER A 552 26.74 7.46 2.74
N THR A 553 25.48 7.31 3.15
CA THR A 553 24.34 7.65 2.32
C THR A 553 23.52 8.75 2.97
N ASP A 554 23.07 9.69 2.15
CA ASP A 554 22.18 10.78 2.52
C ASP A 554 20.92 10.67 1.68
N LEU A 555 19.76 10.64 2.34
CA LEU A 555 18.46 10.68 1.70
C LEU A 555 17.69 11.87 2.26
N PHE A 556 17.32 12.79 1.38
CA PHE A 556 16.43 13.90 1.71
C PHE A 556 15.12 13.74 0.97
N ARG A 557 14.00 13.86 1.69
CA ARG A 557 12.65 13.92 1.13
C ARG A 557 11.93 15.15 1.68
N PHE A 558 11.19 15.81 0.83
CA PHE A 558 10.33 16.91 1.19
C PHE A 558 9.02 16.79 0.45
N GLU A 559 7.94 16.67 1.20
CA GLU A 559 6.59 16.69 0.67
C GLU A 559 5.87 17.94 1.19
N ALA A 560 5.18 18.65 0.29
CA ALA A 560 4.28 19.72 0.68
C ALA A 560 2.91 19.52 0.03
N ASN A 561 1.88 19.54 0.87
CA ASN A 561 0.48 19.46 0.49
C ASN A 561 -0.20 20.78 0.78
N ILE A 562 -0.81 21.39 -0.24
CA ILE A 562 -1.48 22.68 -0.17
C ILE A 562 -2.90 22.55 -0.69
N ASP A 563 -3.87 22.63 0.20
CA ASP A 563 -5.28 22.62 -0.09
C ASP A 563 -5.78 24.07 -0.17
N PHE A 564 -5.80 24.65 -1.37
CA PHE A 564 -6.29 26.02 -1.58
C PHE A 564 -7.80 26.13 -1.31
N THR A 565 -8.53 25.09 -1.70
CA THR A 565 -9.96 24.91 -1.46
C THR A 565 -10.27 23.41 -1.36
N ASN A 566 -11.51 23.05 -1.05
CA ASN A 566 -11.97 21.65 -1.08
C ASN A 566 -12.02 21.03 -2.50
N SER A 567 -11.60 21.77 -3.53
CA SER A 567 -11.58 21.33 -4.93
C SER A 567 -10.28 21.67 -5.67
N LEU A 568 -9.34 22.41 -5.07
CA LEU A 568 -8.07 22.79 -5.70
C LEU A 568 -6.91 22.46 -4.76
N PHE A 569 -6.05 21.55 -5.20
CA PHE A 569 -4.97 20.96 -4.42
C PHE A 569 -3.65 21.05 -5.18
N PHE A 570 -2.58 21.28 -4.45
CA PHE A 570 -1.23 21.21 -4.99
C PHE A 570 -0.35 20.36 -4.09
N THR A 571 0.34 19.41 -4.69
CA THR A 571 1.34 18.55 -4.02
C THR A 571 2.68 18.70 -4.71
N THR A 572 3.73 18.79 -3.93
CA THR A 572 5.11 18.72 -4.43
C THR A 572 5.91 17.73 -3.61
N ASN A 573 6.65 16.86 -4.31
CA ASN A 573 7.61 15.93 -3.75
C ASN A 573 9.00 16.27 -4.28
N ILE A 574 9.95 16.53 -3.37
CA ILE A 574 11.35 16.76 -3.71
C ILE A 574 12.19 15.69 -3.02
N GLN A 575 13.02 14.97 -3.74
CA GLN A 575 13.81 13.86 -3.24
C GLN A 575 15.22 13.89 -3.78
N PHE A 576 16.20 13.72 -2.88
CA PHE A 576 17.61 13.63 -3.24
C PHE A 576 18.27 12.46 -2.52
N ASP A 577 19.11 11.70 -3.19
CA ASP A 577 20.01 10.75 -2.57
C ASP A 577 21.41 10.83 -3.21
N ASN A 578 22.44 10.71 -2.37
CA ASN A 578 23.84 10.78 -2.80
C ASN A 578 24.40 9.43 -3.31
N LEU A 579 23.61 8.36 -3.33
CA LEU A 579 24.02 7.10 -3.91
C LEU A 579 23.78 7.11 -5.42
N SER A 580 22.61 7.59 -5.84
CA SER A 580 22.29 7.81 -7.25
C SER A 580 22.69 9.21 -7.75
N ASN A 581 23.04 10.14 -6.86
CA ASN A 581 23.33 11.56 -7.14
C ASN A 581 22.18 12.26 -7.89
N LEU A 582 20.95 11.82 -7.65
CA LEU A 582 19.76 12.34 -8.32
C LEU A 582 18.92 13.22 -7.39
N LEU A 583 18.66 14.45 -7.83
CA LEU A 583 17.62 15.30 -7.28
C LEU A 583 16.40 15.22 -8.19
N GLY A 584 15.25 14.84 -7.64
CA GLY A 584 13.99 14.77 -8.38
C GLY A 584 12.92 15.64 -7.75
N THR A 585 12.06 16.24 -8.58
CA THR A 585 10.82 16.86 -8.11
C THR A 585 9.64 16.37 -8.91
N ASN A 586 8.53 16.12 -8.22
CA ASN A 586 7.21 15.86 -8.80
C ASN A 586 6.25 16.91 -8.26
N ASN A 587 5.60 17.65 -9.15
CA ASN A 587 4.66 18.71 -8.81
C ASN A 587 3.32 18.38 -9.47
N ARG A 588 2.25 18.35 -8.69
CA ARG A 588 0.92 18.02 -9.17
C ARG A 588 -0.10 19.03 -8.67
N LEU A 589 -0.83 19.65 -9.56
CA LEU A 589 -2.01 20.44 -9.27
C LEU A 589 -3.23 19.64 -9.73
N ARG A 590 -4.19 19.43 -8.82
CA ARG A 590 -5.48 18.81 -9.11
C ARG A 590 -6.58 19.84 -8.88
N TRP A 591 -7.46 19.99 -9.87
CA TRP A 591 -8.67 20.77 -9.75
C TRP A 591 -9.89 19.90 -10.04
N ILE A 592 -10.70 19.65 -9.02
CA ILE A 592 -12.00 18.99 -9.13
C ILE A 592 -13.00 20.01 -9.67
N ILE A 593 -13.32 19.93 -10.94
CA ILE A 593 -14.26 20.84 -11.61
C ILE A 593 -15.68 20.55 -11.13
N THR A 594 -16.04 19.28 -11.14
CA THR A 594 -17.24 18.72 -10.52
C THR A 594 -16.87 17.31 -10.00
N PRO A 595 -17.55 16.77 -8.98
CA PRO A 595 -17.22 15.44 -8.47
C PRO A 595 -17.10 14.39 -9.57
N GLY A 596 -15.92 13.78 -9.69
CA GLY A 596 -15.57 12.81 -10.73
C GLY A 596 -15.05 13.41 -12.05
N SER A 597 -14.92 14.74 -12.17
CA SER A 597 -14.33 15.40 -13.34
C SER A 597 -13.20 16.31 -12.93
N ASP A 598 -12.00 16.00 -13.36
CA ASP A 598 -10.76 16.57 -12.85
C ASP A 598 -9.90 17.19 -13.96
N LEU A 599 -9.17 18.24 -13.61
CA LEU A 599 -8.00 18.74 -14.34
C LEU A 599 -6.76 18.47 -13.52
N TYR A 600 -5.78 17.82 -14.12
CA TYR A 600 -4.44 17.63 -13.57
C TYR A 600 -3.41 18.39 -14.38
N LEU A 601 -2.50 19.08 -13.68
CA LEU A 601 -1.26 19.60 -14.21
C LEU A 601 -0.13 18.93 -13.45
N VAL A 602 0.71 18.19 -14.17
CA VAL A 602 1.84 17.46 -13.58
C VAL A 602 3.13 17.96 -14.20
N TYR A 603 4.15 18.17 -13.37
CA TYR A 603 5.49 18.52 -13.80
C TYR A 603 6.54 17.77 -13.00
N ASN A 604 7.36 16.99 -13.71
CA ASN A 604 8.48 16.23 -13.17
C ASN A 604 9.79 16.81 -13.68
N HIS A 605 10.79 16.85 -12.80
CA HIS A 605 12.15 17.24 -13.21
C HIS A 605 13.17 16.47 -12.39
N ASN A 606 14.11 15.83 -13.08
CA ASN A 606 15.24 15.15 -12.47
C ASN A 606 16.55 15.81 -12.89
N TRP A 607 17.39 16.05 -11.90
CA TRP A 607 18.75 16.54 -12.09
C TRP A 607 19.74 15.49 -11.62
N LEU A 608 20.82 15.33 -12.34
CA LEU A 608 21.97 14.55 -11.92
C LEU A 608 23.03 15.51 -11.38
N GLU A 609 23.58 15.20 -10.21
CA GLU A 609 24.73 15.90 -9.67
C GLU A 609 25.98 15.57 -10.52
N ASP A 610 26.65 16.61 -11.01
CA ASP A 610 27.90 16.49 -11.77
C ASP A 610 29.04 16.79 -10.81
N GLU A 611 29.62 15.76 -10.21
CA GLU A 611 30.70 15.86 -9.23
C GLU A 611 31.93 16.62 -9.77
N GLN A 612 32.18 16.56 -11.07
CA GLN A 612 33.32 17.22 -11.69
C GLN A 612 33.20 18.76 -11.68
N PHE A 613 31.94 19.25 -11.67
CA PHE A 613 31.67 20.69 -11.78
C PHE A 613 30.89 21.24 -10.56
N ASP A 614 30.64 20.41 -9.55
CA ASP A 614 29.88 20.75 -8.32
C ASP A 614 28.56 21.48 -8.68
N ARG A 615 27.80 20.90 -9.60
CA ARG A 615 26.52 21.45 -10.05
C ARG A 615 25.54 20.38 -10.51
N PHE A 616 24.28 20.69 -10.34
CA PHE A 616 23.19 19.87 -10.89
C PHE A 616 22.97 20.19 -12.37
N ARG A 617 22.91 19.14 -13.21
CA ARG A 617 22.49 19.23 -14.60
C ARG A 617 21.16 18.52 -14.81
N THR A 618 20.27 19.08 -15.62
CA THR A 618 19.02 18.43 -16.00
C THR A 618 19.31 17.09 -16.66
N LEU A 619 18.77 16.02 -16.10
CA LEU A 619 18.77 14.68 -16.68
C LEU A 619 17.57 14.52 -17.60
N ASN A 620 16.37 14.70 -17.07
CA ASN A 620 15.12 14.70 -17.81
C ASN A 620 14.08 15.60 -17.13
N ARG A 621 13.08 16.01 -17.89
CA ARG A 621 11.88 16.68 -17.38
C ARG A 621 10.68 16.30 -18.21
N SER A 622 9.52 16.26 -17.58
CA SER A 622 8.26 15.99 -18.27
C SER A 622 7.13 16.83 -17.68
N GLY A 623 6.15 17.10 -18.50
CA GLY A 623 4.92 17.76 -18.08
C GLY A 623 3.72 17.07 -18.71
N ALA A 624 2.60 17.06 -17.99
CA ALA A 624 1.33 16.55 -18.48
C ALA A 624 0.18 17.48 -18.08
N ILE A 625 -0.78 17.64 -18.98
CA ILE A 625 -2.08 18.26 -18.74
C ILE A 625 -3.13 17.22 -19.06
N LYS A 626 -3.87 16.73 -18.04
CA LYS A 626 -4.93 15.74 -18.21
C LYS A 626 -6.27 16.31 -17.78
N VAL A 627 -7.28 16.13 -18.61
CA VAL A 627 -8.67 16.52 -18.32
C VAL A 627 -9.53 15.29 -18.44
N SER A 628 -10.26 14.96 -17.39
CA SER A 628 -11.27 13.90 -17.39
C SER A 628 -12.65 14.49 -17.14
N TYR A 629 -13.67 13.93 -17.79
CA TYR A 629 -15.05 14.32 -17.64
C TYR A 629 -15.95 13.12 -17.40
N THR A 630 -16.60 13.09 -16.25
CA THR A 630 -17.49 11.97 -15.87
C THR A 630 -18.93 12.30 -16.24
N HIS A 631 -19.52 11.47 -17.09
CA HIS A 631 -20.95 11.50 -17.40
C HIS A 631 -21.63 10.25 -16.84
N ARG A 632 -22.72 10.47 -16.09
CA ARG A 632 -23.52 9.40 -15.48
C ARG A 632 -24.94 9.43 -15.99
N PHE A 633 -25.43 8.23 -16.36
CA PHE A 633 -26.79 8.05 -16.90
C PHE A 633 -27.75 7.51 -15.84
#